data_7fb0f84cbb959cb8e2aa54acfeae16a0
#
_entry.id   7fb0f84cbb959cb8e2aa54acfeae16a0
#
_cell.length_a   1.000
_cell.length_b   1.000
_cell.length_c   1.000
_cell.angle_alpha   90.00
_cell.angle_beta   90.00
_cell.angle_gamma   90.00
#
_symmetry.space_group_name_H-M   'P 1'
#
loop_
_entity.id
_entity.type
_entity.pdbx_description
1 polymer ?
#
loop_
_entity_poly.entity_id
_entity_poly.type
_entity_poly.pdbx_seq_one_letter_code
_entity_poly.pdbx_strand_id
1 'polypeptide(L)'
;FYNFFTSFGLTETTGIDLPGEESGYFYSEAQLNSTQGNLETASFGQSFKVTPIQLITAISASVNGGYLYEPYVVDKVLDSEGNVVSVTEPTIRRQVISEETSRQVCKLMEGVVTYGSGKNAAVPGYSIGGKTGTSEKLDSDRGYYTYSFVGVAPMDDPKVAVLLILDEPYETDLYGSTVAAPVVGAILSEILPYMGVETNYTAAELATINVTVPNAVGQSAHMGMAAMTQKQLSAVIVGGGDTVIAQVPASGSVIQKGSTVILYTDQESQEQKAIVPDVRGKTGQVVNTILTNAGLNLDADGIGRISDTAVAIEQSIEPGTEVPRGTLITVTFSNTAKAENSP
;
A
#
# COMPACT_ATOMS: atom_id res chain seq x y z
N PHE A 1 -29.75 17.55 2.53
CA PHE A 1 -28.34 17.85 2.85
C PHE A 1 -28.09 17.76 4.34
N TYR A 2 -28.74 18.59 5.18
CA TYR A 2 -28.58 18.61 6.64
C TYR A 2 -28.75 17.23 7.28
N ASN A 3 -29.79 16.50 6.92
CA ASN A 3 -30.07 15.15 7.45
C ASN A 3 -28.94 14.15 7.17
N PHE A 4 -28.32 14.23 5.98
CA PHE A 4 -27.17 13.38 5.68
C PHE A 4 -25.94 13.73 6.52
N PHE A 5 -25.63 15.02 6.68
CA PHE A 5 -24.54 15.45 7.55
C PHE A 5 -24.72 14.94 8.99
N THR A 6 -25.94 15.10 9.52
CA THR A 6 -26.29 14.58 10.86
C THR A 6 -26.21 13.06 10.93
N SER A 7 -26.70 12.36 9.87
CA SER A 7 -26.63 10.90 9.83
C SER A 7 -25.20 10.40 9.84
N PHE A 8 -24.27 11.07 9.15
CA PHE A 8 -22.84 10.75 9.14
C PHE A 8 -22.08 11.18 10.42
N GLY A 9 -22.77 11.76 11.41
CA GLY A 9 -22.17 12.15 12.69
C GLY A 9 -21.34 13.43 12.66
N LEU A 10 -21.43 14.23 11.60
CA LEU A 10 -20.63 15.44 11.42
C LEU A 10 -21.12 16.63 12.23
N THR A 11 -22.28 16.54 12.88
CA THR A 11 -22.88 17.59 13.71
C THR A 11 -22.82 17.30 15.23
N GLU A 12 -22.17 16.20 15.62
CA GLU A 12 -22.06 15.74 17.01
C GLU A 12 -20.66 15.16 17.28
N THR A 13 -20.28 14.98 18.52
CA THR A 13 -19.05 14.26 18.90
C THR A 13 -19.12 12.80 18.50
N THR A 14 -17.96 12.18 18.23
CA THR A 14 -17.89 10.77 17.82
C THR A 14 -18.07 9.80 18.99
N GLY A 15 -17.80 10.26 20.21
CA GLY A 15 -17.82 9.40 21.41
C GLY A 15 -16.55 8.60 21.61
N ILE A 16 -15.43 8.97 20.91
CA ILE A 16 -14.14 8.31 21.11
C ILE A 16 -13.75 8.29 22.60
N ASP A 17 -13.17 7.20 23.04
CA ASP A 17 -12.75 6.95 24.43
C ASP A 17 -11.51 7.77 24.88
N LEU A 18 -11.25 8.90 24.22
CA LEU A 18 -10.20 9.85 24.60
C LEU A 18 -10.80 11.09 25.25
N PRO A 19 -10.12 11.66 26.27
CA PRO A 19 -10.59 12.89 26.92
C PRO A 19 -10.39 14.11 26.01
N GLY A 20 -11.29 15.10 26.11
CA GLY A 20 -11.14 16.38 25.44
C GLY A 20 -11.58 16.36 23.97
N GLU A 21 -12.48 15.46 23.60
CA GLU A 21 -13.07 15.50 22.26
C GLU A 21 -13.83 16.80 22.04
N GLU A 22 -13.47 17.54 20.99
CA GLU A 22 -14.13 18.77 20.55
C GLU A 22 -15.14 18.47 19.43
N SER A 23 -16.19 19.30 19.36
CA SER A 23 -17.13 19.26 18.25
C SER A 23 -16.70 20.21 17.14
N GLY A 24 -17.01 19.86 15.90
CA GLY A 24 -16.90 20.79 14.77
C GLY A 24 -17.95 21.91 14.88
N TYR A 25 -17.98 22.76 13.86
CA TYR A 25 -19.02 23.77 13.67
C TYR A 25 -19.77 23.49 12.37
N PHE A 26 -21.06 23.29 12.46
CA PHE A 26 -21.94 23.14 11.32
C PHE A 26 -23.18 24.02 11.47
N TYR A 27 -23.70 24.53 10.37
CA TYR A 27 -24.93 25.29 10.35
C TYR A 27 -26.11 24.46 10.86
N SER A 28 -26.96 25.05 11.70
CA SER A 28 -28.28 24.48 11.94
C SER A 28 -29.10 24.46 10.63
N GLU A 29 -30.14 23.63 10.58
CA GLU A 29 -31.02 23.59 9.40
C GLU A 29 -31.61 24.97 9.07
N ALA A 30 -31.99 25.76 10.06
CA ALA A 30 -32.47 27.12 9.89
C ALA A 30 -31.41 28.06 9.29
N GLN A 31 -30.15 27.95 9.71
CA GLN A 31 -29.04 28.73 9.16
C GLN A 31 -28.70 28.33 7.73
N LEU A 32 -28.72 27.04 7.40
CA LEU A 32 -28.53 26.56 6.03
C LEU A 32 -29.57 27.14 5.07
N ASN A 33 -30.81 27.25 5.54
CA ASN A 33 -31.93 27.77 4.75
C ASN A 33 -32.06 29.30 4.80
N SER A 34 -31.28 29.98 5.63
CA SER A 34 -31.38 31.44 5.80
C SER A 34 -30.87 32.24 4.61
N THR A 35 -29.87 31.70 3.91
CA THR A 35 -29.36 32.28 2.65
C THR A 35 -29.03 31.16 1.68
N GLN A 36 -29.19 31.43 0.38
CA GLN A 36 -28.83 30.46 -0.67
C GLN A 36 -27.34 30.12 -0.63
N GLY A 37 -26.47 31.08 -0.34
CA GLY A 37 -25.01 30.88 -0.27
C GLY A 37 -24.56 29.91 0.80
N ASN A 38 -25.26 29.82 1.93
CA ASN A 38 -24.88 28.86 3.01
C ASN A 38 -24.98 27.40 2.57
N LEU A 39 -26.06 27.04 1.88
CA LEU A 39 -26.22 25.69 1.36
C LEU A 39 -25.29 25.44 0.18
N GLU A 40 -25.12 26.40 -0.70
CA GLU A 40 -24.24 26.28 -1.86
C GLU A 40 -22.79 26.04 -1.43
N THR A 41 -22.23 26.85 -0.51
CA THR A 41 -20.85 26.70 -0.03
C THR A 41 -20.68 25.41 0.77
N ALA A 42 -21.63 25.06 1.63
CA ALA A 42 -21.57 23.82 2.37
C ALA A 42 -21.60 22.57 1.45
N SER A 43 -22.28 22.65 0.28
CA SER A 43 -22.42 21.51 -0.64
C SER A 43 -21.12 21.03 -1.27
N PHE A 44 -20.12 21.91 -1.38
CA PHE A 44 -18.79 21.57 -1.88
C PHE A 44 -17.69 21.62 -0.80
N GLY A 45 -18.06 21.59 0.48
CA GLY A 45 -17.12 21.42 1.59
C GLY A 45 -16.55 22.72 2.16
N GLN A 46 -17.25 23.84 2.02
CA GLN A 46 -16.85 25.14 2.57
C GLN A 46 -17.82 25.63 3.67
N SER A 47 -17.36 26.59 4.47
CA SER A 47 -18.18 27.29 5.47
C SER A 47 -18.64 26.44 6.67
N PHE A 48 -17.98 25.32 6.94
CA PHE A 48 -18.13 24.53 8.15
C PHE A 48 -16.79 23.96 8.62
N LYS A 49 -16.72 23.51 9.87
CA LYS A 49 -15.54 22.88 10.47
C LYS A 49 -15.93 21.54 11.04
N VAL A 50 -15.15 20.50 10.75
CA VAL A 50 -15.26 19.18 11.34
C VAL A 50 -13.92 18.78 11.94
N THR A 51 -13.93 17.98 12.99
CA THR A 51 -12.70 17.44 13.55
C THR A 51 -12.15 16.32 12.66
N PRO A 52 -10.84 16.07 12.65
CA PRO A 52 -10.26 14.96 11.90
C PRO A 52 -10.92 13.61 12.22
N ILE A 53 -11.26 13.35 13.49
CA ILE A 53 -11.91 12.10 13.89
C ILE A 53 -13.36 12.02 13.36
N GLN A 54 -14.12 13.10 13.36
CA GLN A 54 -15.45 13.14 12.72
C GLN A 54 -15.33 12.82 11.24
N LEU A 55 -14.35 13.44 10.55
CA LEU A 55 -14.17 13.28 9.11
C LEU A 55 -13.80 11.84 8.74
N ILE A 56 -12.79 11.25 9.40
CA ILE A 56 -12.36 9.90 9.07
C ILE A 56 -13.43 8.86 9.41
N THR A 57 -14.18 9.07 10.51
CA THR A 57 -15.29 8.20 10.91
C THR A 57 -16.43 8.23 9.87
N ALA A 58 -16.81 9.43 9.40
CA ALA A 58 -17.81 9.59 8.34
C ALA A 58 -17.38 8.96 7.02
N ILE A 59 -16.11 9.15 6.63
CA ILE A 59 -15.55 8.53 5.42
C ILE A 59 -15.53 7.01 5.56
N SER A 60 -15.10 6.49 6.69
CA SER A 60 -15.13 5.04 6.97
C SER A 60 -16.55 4.48 6.84
N ALA A 61 -17.57 5.20 7.36
CA ALA A 61 -18.96 4.80 7.20
C ALA A 61 -19.41 4.79 5.72
N SER A 62 -18.82 5.61 4.87
CA SER A 62 -19.17 5.64 3.44
C SER A 62 -18.64 4.43 2.65
N VAL A 63 -17.64 3.71 3.17
CA VAL A 63 -16.95 2.61 2.45
C VAL A 63 -17.03 1.24 3.11
N ASN A 64 -17.60 1.14 4.31
CA ASN A 64 -17.66 -0.09 5.13
C ASN A 64 -19.04 -0.78 5.11
N GLY A 65 -19.87 -0.54 4.11
CA GLY A 65 -21.25 -1.01 4.06
C GLY A 65 -22.27 -0.01 4.60
N GLY A 66 -21.83 1.20 4.91
CA GLY A 66 -22.71 2.29 5.38
C GLY A 66 -22.87 2.37 6.90
N TYR A 67 -22.04 1.69 7.68
CA TYR A 67 -22.15 1.63 9.13
C TYR A 67 -21.30 2.68 9.82
N LEU A 68 -21.92 3.60 10.56
CA LEU A 68 -21.23 4.56 11.42
C LEU A 68 -20.94 3.89 12.76
N TYR A 69 -19.64 3.72 13.04
CA TYR A 69 -19.15 3.17 14.31
C TYR A 69 -18.80 4.28 15.29
N GLU A 70 -18.85 3.95 16.58
CA GLU A 70 -18.20 4.71 17.63
C GLU A 70 -16.70 4.35 17.61
N PRO A 71 -15.80 5.33 17.35
CA PRO A 71 -14.37 5.05 17.31
C PRO A 71 -13.83 4.82 18.71
N TYR A 72 -12.81 3.97 18.86
CA TYR A 72 -12.11 3.74 20.12
C TYR A 72 -10.61 3.52 19.89
N VAL A 73 -9.81 3.74 20.92
CA VAL A 73 -8.37 3.54 20.94
C VAL A 73 -7.98 2.40 21.89
N VAL A 74 -8.75 2.24 22.99
CA VAL A 74 -8.50 1.19 23.97
C VAL A 74 -9.10 -0.13 23.48
N ASP A 75 -8.24 -1.05 23.04
CA ASP A 75 -8.63 -2.40 22.61
C ASP A 75 -9.03 -3.25 23.83
N LYS A 76 -8.18 -3.27 24.86
CA LYS A 76 -8.40 -4.05 26.07
C LYS A 76 -7.73 -3.45 27.30
N VAL A 77 -8.23 -3.80 28.47
CA VAL A 77 -7.64 -3.46 29.77
C VAL A 77 -7.10 -4.74 30.41
N LEU A 78 -5.86 -4.70 30.86
CA LEU A 78 -5.21 -5.82 31.55
C LEU A 78 -5.01 -5.47 33.04
N ASP A 79 -5.01 -6.47 33.91
CA ASP A 79 -4.59 -6.32 35.29
C ASP A 79 -3.04 -6.32 35.41
N SER A 80 -2.53 -6.20 36.65
CA SER A 80 -1.08 -6.21 36.92
C SER A 80 -0.39 -7.54 36.63
N GLU A 81 -1.15 -8.61 36.45
CA GLU A 81 -0.67 -9.96 36.14
C GLU A 81 -0.76 -10.28 34.64
N GLY A 82 -1.33 -9.33 33.84
CA GLY A 82 -1.49 -9.49 32.39
C GLY A 82 -2.79 -10.20 31.98
N ASN A 83 -3.72 -10.47 32.92
CA ASN A 83 -5.00 -11.05 32.57
C ASN A 83 -5.95 -10.00 31.99
N VAL A 84 -6.79 -10.38 31.03
CA VAL A 84 -7.76 -9.50 30.41
C VAL A 84 -8.90 -9.18 31.40
N VAL A 85 -9.06 -7.90 31.73
CA VAL A 85 -10.14 -7.37 32.58
C VAL A 85 -11.36 -7.01 31.73
N SER A 86 -11.15 -6.37 30.60
CA SER A 86 -12.19 -6.01 29.65
C SER A 86 -11.64 -5.89 28.23
N VAL A 87 -12.50 -6.11 27.25
CA VAL A 87 -12.24 -5.92 25.81
C VAL A 87 -13.26 -4.93 25.29
N THR A 88 -12.82 -4.01 24.42
CA THR A 88 -13.72 -3.08 23.75
C THR A 88 -14.31 -3.76 22.51
N GLU A 89 -15.63 -3.86 22.44
CA GLU A 89 -16.33 -4.38 21.28
C GLU A 89 -16.75 -3.25 20.34
N PRO A 90 -16.60 -3.41 19.00
CA PRO A 90 -17.03 -2.41 18.04
C PRO A 90 -18.53 -2.08 18.17
N THR A 91 -18.87 -0.82 18.36
CA THR A 91 -20.23 -0.36 18.53
C THR A 91 -20.74 0.36 17.28
N ILE A 92 -21.78 -0.19 16.65
CA ILE A 92 -22.48 0.47 15.52
C ILE A 92 -23.46 1.49 16.08
N ARG A 93 -23.29 2.77 15.76
CA ARG A 93 -24.24 3.82 16.10
C ARG A 93 -25.49 3.76 15.22
N ARG A 94 -25.30 3.59 13.90
CA ARG A 94 -26.39 3.50 12.90
C ARG A 94 -25.84 3.11 11.52
N GLN A 95 -26.74 2.66 10.64
CA GLN A 95 -26.43 2.57 9.21
C GLN A 95 -26.88 3.88 8.53
N VAL A 96 -25.97 4.54 7.80
CA VAL A 96 -26.18 5.87 7.20
C VAL A 96 -26.49 5.83 5.71
N ILE A 97 -25.99 4.80 5.02
CA ILE A 97 -26.30 4.49 3.60
C ILE A 97 -26.41 2.99 3.43
N SER A 98 -27.01 2.55 2.33
CA SER A 98 -27.07 1.12 2.02
C SER A 98 -25.70 0.56 1.62
N GLU A 99 -25.49 -0.74 1.79
CA GLU A 99 -24.29 -1.44 1.34
C GLU A 99 -24.05 -1.27 -0.17
N GLU A 100 -25.13 -1.23 -0.97
CA GLU A 100 -25.05 -0.98 -2.41
C GLU A 100 -24.49 0.41 -2.71
N THR A 101 -24.97 1.44 -1.99
CA THR A 101 -24.45 2.80 -2.12
C THR A 101 -22.99 2.86 -1.69
N SER A 102 -22.62 2.20 -0.59
CA SER A 102 -21.24 2.11 -0.11
C SER A 102 -20.32 1.48 -1.18
N ARG A 103 -20.73 0.36 -1.80
CA ARG A 103 -19.97 -0.25 -2.91
C ARG A 103 -19.78 0.68 -4.12
N GLN A 104 -20.78 1.52 -4.41
CA GLN A 104 -20.67 2.53 -5.47
C GLN A 104 -19.66 3.63 -5.08
N VAL A 105 -19.69 4.09 -3.84
CA VAL A 105 -18.70 5.05 -3.30
C VAL A 105 -17.28 4.47 -3.39
N CYS A 106 -17.07 3.22 -3.01
CA CYS A 106 -15.77 2.54 -3.15
C CYS A 106 -15.24 2.62 -4.59
N LYS A 107 -16.07 2.28 -5.60
CA LYS A 107 -15.68 2.36 -7.01
C LYS A 107 -15.34 3.79 -7.47
N LEU A 108 -16.09 4.80 -6.99
CA LEU A 108 -15.81 6.19 -7.30
C LEU A 108 -14.50 6.66 -6.67
N MET A 109 -14.22 6.29 -5.42
CA MET A 109 -12.98 6.63 -4.72
C MET A 109 -11.77 5.94 -5.36
N GLU A 110 -11.91 4.67 -5.77
CA GLU A 110 -10.88 3.96 -6.54
C GLU A 110 -10.57 4.69 -7.86
N GLY A 111 -11.61 5.14 -8.56
CA GLY A 111 -11.46 5.93 -9.78
C GLY A 111 -10.67 7.23 -9.59
N VAL A 112 -10.76 7.88 -8.43
CA VAL A 112 -9.97 9.08 -8.10
C VAL A 112 -8.47 8.77 -8.08
N VAL A 113 -8.07 7.60 -7.59
CA VAL A 113 -6.67 7.17 -7.54
C VAL A 113 -6.21 6.58 -8.87
N THR A 114 -7.04 5.81 -9.54
CA THR A 114 -6.66 5.15 -10.80
C THR A 114 -6.45 6.15 -11.95
N TYR A 115 -7.36 7.11 -12.13
CA TYR A 115 -7.33 8.05 -13.26
C TYR A 115 -7.67 9.49 -12.91
N GLY A 116 -7.96 9.78 -11.62
CA GLY A 116 -8.33 11.11 -11.15
C GLY A 116 -7.18 11.89 -10.50
N SER A 117 -7.55 12.82 -9.62
CA SER A 117 -6.63 13.71 -8.90
C SER A 117 -5.81 12.99 -7.81
N GLY A 118 -6.15 11.76 -7.43
CA GLY A 118 -5.46 10.97 -6.39
C GLY A 118 -4.35 10.06 -6.88
N LYS A 119 -3.94 10.13 -8.15
CA LYS A 119 -2.96 9.21 -8.77
C LYS A 119 -1.67 9.04 -7.96
N ASN A 120 -1.23 10.07 -7.28
CA ASN A 120 0.00 10.05 -6.50
C ASN A 120 -0.11 9.22 -5.21
N ALA A 121 -1.31 8.74 -4.87
CA ALA A 121 -1.52 7.80 -3.77
C ALA A 121 -1.55 6.33 -4.24
N ALA A 122 -1.38 6.07 -5.54
CA ALA A 122 -1.40 4.72 -6.07
C ALA A 122 -0.21 3.90 -5.54
N VAL A 123 -0.50 2.68 -5.10
CA VAL A 123 0.51 1.69 -4.69
C VAL A 123 0.33 0.46 -5.56
N PRO A 124 1.35 0.06 -6.33
CA PRO A 124 1.24 -1.10 -7.21
C PRO A 124 0.80 -2.37 -6.46
N GLY A 125 -0.11 -3.11 -7.06
CA GLY A 125 -0.65 -4.34 -6.49
C GLY A 125 -1.76 -4.15 -5.46
N TYR A 126 -2.16 -2.91 -5.14
CA TYR A 126 -3.26 -2.65 -4.21
C TYR A 126 -4.35 -1.77 -4.83
N SER A 127 -5.60 -2.13 -4.59
CA SER A 127 -6.74 -1.30 -4.94
C SER A 127 -6.90 -0.21 -3.88
N ILE A 128 -6.49 1.02 -4.23
CA ILE A 128 -6.56 2.20 -3.35
C ILE A 128 -7.62 3.15 -3.87
N GLY A 129 -8.49 3.59 -3.00
CA GLY A 129 -9.41 4.70 -3.23
C GLY A 129 -9.03 5.92 -2.41
N GLY A 130 -9.48 7.09 -2.82
CA GLY A 130 -9.20 8.29 -2.04
C GLY A 130 -9.94 9.53 -2.50
N LYS A 131 -9.73 10.62 -1.75
CA LYS A 131 -10.26 11.94 -2.07
C LYS A 131 -9.34 13.04 -1.56
N THR A 132 -9.06 14.00 -2.42
CA THR A 132 -8.35 15.24 -2.06
C THR A 132 -9.30 16.25 -1.40
N GLY A 133 -8.77 17.04 -0.47
CA GLY A 133 -9.43 18.23 0.05
C GLY A 133 -8.51 19.44 -0.02
N THR A 134 -9.10 20.60 -0.28
CA THR A 134 -8.41 21.88 -0.23
C THR A 134 -9.39 22.89 0.34
N SER A 135 -9.08 23.46 1.48
CA SER A 135 -9.93 24.43 2.18
C SER A 135 -9.17 25.73 2.41
N GLU A 136 -9.74 26.83 2.02
CA GLU A 136 -9.21 28.17 2.33
C GLU A 136 -9.53 28.54 3.78
N LYS A 137 -8.54 29.11 4.47
CA LYS A 137 -8.71 29.62 5.84
C LYS A 137 -9.17 31.06 5.79
N LEU A 138 -10.44 31.27 6.06
CA LEU A 138 -11.08 32.62 6.01
C LEU A 138 -10.58 33.57 7.11
N ASP A 139 -9.98 33.04 8.17
CA ASP A 139 -9.49 33.83 9.31
C ASP A 139 -8.05 34.36 9.09
N SER A 140 -7.50 34.19 7.89
CA SER A 140 -6.13 34.52 7.56
C SER A 140 -6.08 35.63 6.52
N ASP A 141 -5.50 36.79 6.86
CA ASP A 141 -5.22 37.88 5.94
C ASP A 141 -4.22 37.52 4.82
N ARG A 142 -3.67 36.30 4.84
CA ARG A 142 -2.61 35.82 3.94
C ARG A 142 -3.05 34.76 2.92
N GLY A 143 -4.33 34.35 2.91
CA GLY A 143 -4.84 33.36 1.98
C GLY A 143 -4.22 31.96 2.20
N TYR A 144 -4.12 31.51 3.45
CA TYR A 144 -3.62 30.18 3.78
C TYR A 144 -4.65 29.10 3.50
N TYR A 145 -4.14 27.89 3.20
CA TYR A 145 -4.94 26.72 2.89
C TYR A 145 -4.64 25.55 3.82
N THR A 146 -5.64 24.73 4.03
CA THR A 146 -5.50 23.38 4.59
C THR A 146 -5.65 22.39 3.44
N TYR A 147 -4.65 21.54 3.24
CA TYR A 147 -4.67 20.48 2.24
C TYR A 147 -4.88 19.14 2.92
N SER A 148 -5.70 18.29 2.33
CA SER A 148 -5.90 16.96 2.86
C SER A 148 -6.01 15.91 1.76
N PHE A 149 -5.74 14.67 2.15
CA PHE A 149 -6.04 13.50 1.36
C PHE A 149 -6.48 12.37 2.31
N VAL A 150 -7.58 11.72 1.98
CA VAL A 150 -7.94 10.45 2.58
C VAL A 150 -7.68 9.34 1.59
N GLY A 151 -6.97 8.29 2.04
CA GLY A 151 -6.79 7.04 1.32
C GLY A 151 -7.47 5.91 2.05
N VAL A 152 -8.09 5.00 1.31
CA VAL A 152 -8.76 3.80 1.83
C VAL A 152 -8.27 2.61 1.01
N ALA A 153 -7.99 1.50 1.67
CA ALA A 153 -7.51 0.29 1.00
C ALA A 153 -7.81 -0.99 1.81
N PRO A 154 -7.90 -2.15 1.13
CA PRO A 154 -8.19 -2.30 -0.30
C PRO A 154 -9.65 -1.91 -0.59
N MET A 155 -9.99 -1.49 -1.81
CA MET A 155 -11.33 -0.95 -2.10
C MET A 155 -12.40 -2.02 -2.30
N ASP A 156 -12.02 -3.25 -2.58
CA ASP A 156 -12.91 -4.41 -2.67
C ASP A 156 -13.35 -4.93 -1.29
N ASP A 157 -12.49 -4.75 -0.26
CA ASP A 157 -12.79 -5.10 1.14
C ASP A 157 -12.03 -4.15 2.08
N PRO A 158 -12.53 -2.91 2.30
CA PRO A 158 -11.82 -1.87 3.04
C PRO A 158 -11.38 -2.28 4.45
N LYS A 159 -10.08 -2.22 4.72
CA LYS A 159 -9.45 -2.59 6.00
C LYS A 159 -8.86 -1.39 6.73
N VAL A 160 -8.40 -0.38 6.00
CA VAL A 160 -7.74 0.79 6.57
C VAL A 160 -8.13 2.06 5.84
N ALA A 161 -8.32 3.13 6.61
CA ALA A 161 -8.44 4.50 6.11
C ALA A 161 -7.34 5.36 6.74
N VAL A 162 -6.66 6.15 5.91
CA VAL A 162 -5.62 7.09 6.33
C VAL A 162 -6.03 8.48 5.91
N LEU A 163 -6.17 9.39 6.86
CA LEU A 163 -6.43 10.80 6.62
C LEU A 163 -5.19 11.62 6.96
N LEU A 164 -4.62 12.29 5.98
CA LEU A 164 -3.54 13.24 6.17
C LEU A 164 -4.08 14.66 5.98
N ILE A 165 -3.77 15.54 6.92
CA ILE A 165 -4.12 16.96 6.89
C ILE A 165 -2.84 17.76 7.06
N LEU A 166 -2.60 18.70 6.15
CA LEU A 166 -1.49 19.66 6.18
C LEU A 166 -2.08 21.05 6.37
N ASP A 167 -1.85 21.61 7.53
CA ASP A 167 -2.34 22.92 7.89
C ASP A 167 -1.28 24.00 7.62
N GLU A 168 -1.60 24.95 6.77
CA GLU A 168 -0.75 26.11 6.42
C GLU A 168 0.69 25.72 6.00
N PRO A 169 0.93 24.80 5.05
CA PRO A 169 2.28 24.52 4.60
C PRO A 169 2.94 25.77 4.01
N TYR A 170 4.24 25.89 4.20
CA TYR A 170 5.00 27.13 3.84
C TYR A 170 5.12 27.41 2.35
N GLU A 171 4.93 26.41 1.49
CA GLU A 171 5.06 26.55 0.04
C GLU A 171 3.75 27.04 -0.57
N THR A 172 3.82 27.86 -1.61
CA THR A 172 2.70 28.30 -2.43
C THR A 172 2.48 27.35 -3.60
N ASP A 173 1.30 27.39 -4.21
CA ASP A 173 0.90 26.59 -5.38
C ASP A 173 0.85 25.08 -5.12
N LEU A 174 0.55 24.66 -3.88
CA LEU A 174 0.37 23.28 -3.50
C LEU A 174 -1.06 22.79 -3.79
N TYR A 175 -1.18 21.48 -3.97
CA TYR A 175 -2.47 20.80 -4.05
C TYR A 175 -2.42 19.55 -3.18
N GLY A 176 -3.53 19.18 -2.54
CA GLY A 176 -3.63 17.94 -1.77
C GLY A 176 -3.18 16.68 -2.57
N SER A 177 -3.35 16.71 -3.89
CA SER A 177 -2.89 15.68 -4.82
C SER A 177 -1.35 15.57 -4.93
N THR A 178 -0.61 16.65 -4.70
CA THR A 178 0.86 16.67 -4.84
C THR A 178 1.59 16.57 -3.51
N VAL A 179 0.97 16.99 -2.42
CA VAL A 179 1.64 17.01 -1.10
C VAL A 179 1.07 15.99 -0.12
N ALA A 180 -0.23 15.73 -0.11
CA ALA A 180 -0.85 14.79 0.83
C ALA A 180 -1.01 13.38 0.24
N ALA A 181 -1.44 13.26 -1.02
CA ALA A 181 -1.69 11.96 -1.65
C ALA A 181 -0.45 11.05 -1.70
N PRO A 182 0.78 11.51 -2.10
CA PRO A 182 1.95 10.64 -2.11
C PRO A 182 2.36 10.16 -0.72
N VAL A 183 2.16 10.98 0.32
CA VAL A 183 2.45 10.58 1.70
C VAL A 183 1.48 9.50 2.18
N VAL A 184 0.19 9.64 1.87
CA VAL A 184 -0.80 8.60 2.17
C VAL A 184 -0.50 7.32 1.40
N GLY A 185 -0.10 7.41 0.13
CA GLY A 185 0.35 6.25 -0.65
C GLY A 185 1.55 5.56 0.01
N ALA A 186 2.56 6.31 0.45
CA ALA A 186 3.71 5.76 1.18
C ALA A 186 3.29 5.07 2.49
N ILE A 187 2.40 5.69 3.29
CA ILE A 187 1.86 5.07 4.52
C ILE A 187 1.12 3.77 4.19
N LEU A 188 0.26 3.76 3.18
CA LEU A 188 -0.48 2.56 2.78
C LEU A 188 0.45 1.45 2.26
N SER A 189 1.54 1.80 1.56
CA SER A 189 2.53 0.84 1.09
C SER A 189 3.23 0.08 2.23
N GLU A 190 3.33 0.68 3.41
CA GLU A 190 3.89 0.08 4.62
C GLU A 190 2.82 -0.69 5.43
N ILE A 191 1.63 -0.10 5.57
CA ILE A 191 0.57 -0.67 6.43
C ILE A 191 -0.08 -1.91 5.81
N LEU A 192 -0.36 -1.91 4.50
CA LEU A 192 -1.08 -3.01 3.85
C LEU A 192 -0.34 -4.35 3.96
N PRO A 193 0.97 -4.42 3.66
CA PRO A 193 1.75 -5.62 3.91
C PRO A 193 1.76 -6.02 5.39
N TYR A 194 1.93 -5.05 6.30
CA TYR A 194 1.89 -5.30 7.75
C TYR A 194 0.57 -5.92 8.21
N MET A 195 -0.55 -5.52 7.60
CA MET A 195 -1.88 -6.08 7.86
C MET A 195 -2.12 -7.43 7.16
N GLY A 196 -1.15 -7.93 6.37
CA GLY A 196 -1.29 -9.18 5.61
C GLY A 196 -2.26 -9.07 4.43
N VAL A 197 -2.45 -7.87 3.89
CA VAL A 197 -3.26 -7.69 2.66
C VAL A 197 -2.43 -8.16 1.47
N GLU A 198 -2.94 -9.12 0.73
CA GLU A 198 -2.26 -9.67 -0.46
C GLU A 198 -2.24 -8.68 -1.62
N THR A 199 -1.17 -8.71 -2.40
CA THR A 199 -1.07 -7.91 -3.62
C THR A 199 -1.79 -8.57 -4.78
N ASN A 200 -2.48 -7.76 -5.60
CA ASN A 200 -3.12 -8.19 -6.83
C ASN A 200 -2.67 -7.27 -7.98
N TYR A 201 -1.55 -7.62 -8.59
CA TYR A 201 -0.98 -6.82 -9.68
C TYR A 201 -1.78 -6.94 -10.97
N THR A 202 -2.11 -5.81 -11.57
CA THR A 202 -2.62 -5.77 -12.94
C THR A 202 -1.55 -6.17 -13.95
N ALA A 203 -1.96 -6.61 -15.14
CA ALA A 203 -1.01 -6.92 -16.22
C ALA A 203 -0.14 -5.71 -16.59
N ALA A 204 -0.67 -4.50 -16.50
CA ALA A 204 0.08 -3.26 -16.75
C ALA A 204 1.16 -3.01 -15.68
N GLU A 205 0.83 -3.21 -14.41
CA GLU A 205 1.81 -3.09 -13.31
C GLU A 205 2.89 -4.16 -13.42
N LEU A 206 2.52 -5.42 -13.67
CA LEU A 206 3.50 -6.49 -13.92
C LEU A 206 4.45 -6.16 -15.07
N ALA A 207 3.96 -5.55 -16.13
CA ALA A 207 4.79 -5.11 -17.26
C ALA A 207 5.78 -3.98 -16.88
N THR A 208 5.51 -3.21 -15.82
CA THR A 208 6.43 -2.17 -15.34
C THR A 208 7.54 -2.71 -14.46
N ILE A 209 7.28 -3.76 -13.68
CA ILE A 209 8.22 -4.36 -12.74
C ILE A 209 8.98 -5.55 -13.33
N ASN A 210 8.42 -6.23 -14.32
CA ASN A 210 9.02 -7.38 -14.98
C ASN A 210 9.69 -7.00 -16.29
N VAL A 211 10.64 -7.83 -16.72
CA VAL A 211 11.36 -7.71 -17.97
C VAL A 211 11.68 -9.09 -18.54
N THR A 212 11.67 -9.20 -19.85
CA THR A 212 12.05 -10.43 -20.54
C THR A 212 13.58 -10.50 -20.64
N VAL A 213 14.15 -11.62 -20.22
CA VAL A 213 15.59 -11.90 -20.30
C VAL A 213 16.02 -11.97 -21.77
N PRO A 214 16.95 -11.11 -22.22
CA PRO A 214 17.46 -11.15 -23.59
C PRO A 214 18.33 -12.38 -23.82
N ASN A 215 18.52 -12.76 -25.10
CA ASN A 215 19.43 -13.82 -25.45
C ASN A 215 20.88 -13.29 -25.51
N ALA A 216 21.75 -13.84 -24.66
CA ALA A 216 23.18 -13.58 -24.66
C ALA A 216 24.01 -14.76 -25.23
N VAL A 217 23.40 -15.94 -25.37
CA VAL A 217 24.13 -17.14 -25.87
C VAL A 217 24.63 -16.92 -27.29
N GLY A 218 25.90 -17.21 -27.50
CA GLY A 218 26.61 -16.97 -28.75
C GLY A 218 27.20 -15.57 -28.91
N GLN A 219 26.92 -14.65 -27.97
CA GLN A 219 27.53 -13.31 -27.96
C GLN A 219 28.81 -13.29 -27.11
N SER A 220 29.64 -12.25 -27.29
CA SER A 220 30.73 -12.04 -26.34
C SER A 220 30.17 -11.74 -24.96
N ALA A 221 30.91 -12.13 -23.91
CA ALA A 221 30.51 -11.89 -22.52
C ALA A 221 30.20 -10.40 -22.25
N HIS A 222 30.96 -9.49 -22.84
CA HIS A 222 30.73 -8.04 -22.73
C HIS A 222 29.40 -7.59 -23.38
N MET A 223 29.10 -8.10 -24.58
CA MET A 223 27.82 -7.80 -25.25
C MET A 223 26.64 -8.39 -24.50
N GLY A 224 26.78 -9.62 -23.97
CA GLY A 224 25.79 -10.23 -23.11
C GLY A 224 25.48 -9.39 -21.86
N MET A 225 26.51 -8.93 -21.17
CA MET A 225 26.36 -8.02 -20.04
C MET A 225 25.63 -6.71 -20.40
N ALA A 226 26.03 -6.10 -21.53
CA ALA A 226 25.40 -4.86 -22.00
C ALA A 226 23.92 -5.08 -22.33
N ALA A 227 23.57 -6.21 -22.95
CA ALA A 227 22.16 -6.57 -23.23
C ALA A 227 21.32 -6.73 -21.95
N MET A 228 21.88 -7.30 -20.88
CA MET A 228 21.21 -7.40 -19.57
C MET A 228 21.02 -6.01 -18.95
N THR A 229 22.07 -5.20 -18.90
CA THR A 229 22.03 -3.82 -18.37
C THR A 229 20.99 -2.97 -19.10
N GLN A 230 20.86 -3.10 -20.41
CA GLN A 230 19.87 -2.39 -21.22
C GLN A 230 18.42 -2.72 -20.81
N LYS A 231 18.21 -3.92 -20.27
CA LYS A 231 16.95 -4.42 -19.74
C LYS A 231 16.81 -4.20 -18.23
N GLN A 232 17.67 -3.41 -17.63
CA GLN A 232 17.69 -3.18 -16.16
C GLN A 232 17.89 -4.48 -15.37
N LEU A 233 18.64 -5.43 -15.93
CA LEU A 233 19.09 -6.66 -15.28
C LEU A 233 20.56 -6.55 -14.92
N SER A 234 20.96 -7.21 -13.84
CA SER A 234 22.37 -7.43 -13.51
C SER A 234 22.89 -8.66 -14.25
N ALA A 235 24.19 -8.73 -14.52
CA ALA A 235 24.79 -9.91 -15.11
C ALA A 235 26.06 -10.29 -14.35
N VAL A 236 26.26 -11.60 -14.16
CA VAL A 236 27.49 -12.18 -13.60
C VAL A 236 28.06 -13.15 -14.63
N ILE A 237 29.32 -12.93 -15.02
CA ILE A 237 30.05 -13.84 -15.91
C ILE A 237 30.70 -14.92 -15.03
N VAL A 238 30.52 -16.17 -15.41
CA VAL A 238 31.14 -17.34 -14.75
C VAL A 238 31.87 -18.16 -15.81
N GLY A 239 33.17 -18.33 -15.61
CA GLY A 239 34.06 -19.01 -16.52
C GLY A 239 35.15 -18.08 -17.09
N GLY A 240 36.09 -18.67 -17.82
CA GLY A 240 37.26 -17.97 -18.39
C GLY A 240 37.20 -17.72 -19.89
N GLY A 241 36.07 -18.04 -20.55
CA GLY A 241 35.91 -17.88 -22.01
C GLY A 241 35.39 -16.48 -22.38
N ASP A 242 35.55 -16.13 -23.67
CA ASP A 242 35.11 -14.84 -24.21
C ASP A 242 33.64 -14.86 -24.68
N THR A 243 33.10 -16.05 -24.97
CA THR A 243 31.78 -16.23 -25.57
C THR A 243 30.81 -16.86 -24.56
N VAL A 244 29.60 -16.34 -24.45
CA VAL A 244 28.53 -16.93 -23.61
C VAL A 244 28.03 -18.21 -24.26
N ILE A 245 28.20 -19.34 -23.60
CA ILE A 245 27.71 -20.65 -24.04
C ILE A 245 26.36 -21.04 -23.44
N ALA A 246 26.03 -20.50 -22.27
CA ALA A 246 24.76 -20.70 -21.61
C ALA A 246 24.41 -19.50 -20.71
N GLN A 247 23.13 -19.35 -20.38
CA GLN A 247 22.67 -18.34 -19.45
C GLN A 247 21.55 -18.87 -18.54
N VAL A 248 21.47 -18.37 -17.32
CA VAL A 248 20.41 -18.69 -16.37
C VAL A 248 19.99 -17.40 -15.64
N PRO A 249 18.69 -17.01 -15.66
CA PRO A 249 17.57 -17.67 -16.35
C PRO A 249 17.71 -17.70 -17.88
N ALA A 250 16.98 -18.63 -18.52
CA ALA A 250 16.99 -18.79 -19.96
C ALA A 250 16.47 -17.54 -20.68
N SER A 251 16.89 -17.34 -21.93
CA SER A 251 16.34 -16.31 -22.81
C SER A 251 14.82 -16.48 -22.94
N GLY A 252 14.09 -15.36 -22.89
CA GLY A 252 12.62 -15.36 -22.93
C GLY A 252 11.94 -15.53 -21.57
N SER A 253 12.66 -15.89 -20.51
CA SER A 253 12.10 -15.89 -19.15
C SER A 253 11.68 -14.48 -18.75
N VAL A 254 10.56 -14.37 -18.01
CA VAL A 254 10.07 -13.11 -17.46
C VAL A 254 10.49 -13.04 -16.00
N ILE A 255 11.31 -12.05 -15.65
CA ILE A 255 11.85 -11.85 -14.30
C ILE A 255 11.75 -10.39 -13.91
N GLN A 256 11.91 -10.09 -12.63
CA GLN A 256 11.90 -8.70 -12.15
C GLN A 256 13.13 -7.92 -12.62
N LYS A 257 12.94 -6.64 -12.87
CA LYS A 257 14.05 -5.69 -13.03
C LYS A 257 14.97 -5.74 -11.80
N GLY A 258 16.28 -5.61 -12.02
CA GLY A 258 17.28 -5.74 -10.96
C GLY A 258 17.71 -7.18 -10.66
N SER A 259 16.99 -8.21 -11.15
CA SER A 259 17.42 -9.61 -11.02
C SER A 259 18.73 -9.86 -11.74
N THR A 260 19.46 -10.87 -11.28
CA THR A 260 20.77 -11.24 -11.83
C THR A 260 20.64 -12.39 -12.83
N VAL A 261 21.26 -12.24 -14.01
CA VAL A 261 21.41 -13.31 -14.99
C VAL A 261 22.86 -13.80 -14.97
N ILE A 262 23.07 -15.11 -14.81
CA ILE A 262 24.40 -15.71 -14.90
C ILE A 262 24.69 -16.07 -16.36
N LEU A 263 25.84 -15.62 -16.84
CA LEU A 263 26.35 -15.87 -18.17
C LEU A 263 27.54 -16.83 -18.05
N TYR A 264 27.39 -18.07 -18.51
CA TYR A 264 28.45 -19.06 -18.51
C TYR A 264 29.27 -18.94 -19.79
N THR A 265 30.60 -18.94 -19.66
CA THR A 265 31.53 -18.81 -20.78
C THR A 265 32.39 -20.07 -21.03
N ASP A 266 32.26 -21.10 -20.17
CA ASP A 266 32.83 -22.40 -20.38
C ASP A 266 31.96 -23.54 -19.81
N GLN A 267 32.18 -24.76 -20.26
CA GLN A 267 31.36 -25.93 -19.91
C GLN A 267 31.52 -26.32 -18.43
N GLU A 268 32.72 -26.22 -17.89
CA GLU A 268 33.02 -26.59 -16.51
C GLU A 268 32.25 -25.70 -15.55
N SER A 269 32.16 -24.42 -15.84
CA SER A 269 31.40 -23.44 -15.04
C SER A 269 29.89 -23.64 -15.14
N GLN A 270 29.38 -24.08 -16.31
CA GLN A 270 27.96 -24.39 -16.49
C GLN A 270 27.49 -25.59 -15.66
N GLU A 271 28.37 -26.57 -15.42
CA GLU A 271 28.05 -27.74 -14.62
C GLU A 271 28.04 -27.46 -13.10
N GLN A 272 28.45 -26.26 -12.69
CA GLN A 272 28.41 -25.87 -11.29
C GLN A 272 26.96 -25.84 -10.75
N LYS A 273 26.76 -26.55 -9.68
CA LYS A 273 25.50 -26.59 -8.97
C LYS A 273 25.53 -25.71 -7.73
N ALA A 274 24.36 -25.32 -7.31
CA ALA A 274 24.10 -24.62 -6.05
C ALA A 274 23.15 -25.46 -5.22
N ILE A 275 23.32 -25.45 -3.90
CA ILE A 275 22.38 -26.07 -2.96
C ILE A 275 21.40 -25.01 -2.53
N VAL A 276 20.11 -25.30 -2.65
CA VAL A 276 19.04 -24.40 -2.23
C VAL A 276 19.03 -24.29 -0.70
N PRO A 277 19.24 -23.08 -0.15
CA PRO A 277 19.19 -22.85 1.29
C PRO A 277 17.74 -22.78 1.80
N ASP A 278 17.53 -22.98 3.10
CA ASP A 278 16.24 -22.65 3.74
C ASP A 278 16.18 -21.16 4.04
N VAL A 279 15.22 -20.50 3.43
CA VAL A 279 15.01 -19.05 3.59
C VAL A 279 13.73 -18.72 4.36
N ARG A 280 12.96 -19.72 4.77
CA ARG A 280 11.72 -19.51 5.54
C ARG A 280 11.99 -18.79 6.86
N GLY A 281 11.09 -17.92 7.26
CA GLY A 281 11.21 -17.07 8.46
C GLY A 281 12.22 -15.92 8.33
N LYS A 282 12.76 -15.65 7.14
CA LYS A 282 13.71 -14.56 6.89
C LYS A 282 13.05 -13.43 6.12
N THR A 283 13.47 -12.19 6.38
CA THR A 283 12.98 -11.01 5.62
C THR A 283 13.50 -11.00 4.19
N GLY A 284 12.83 -10.29 3.28
CA GLY A 284 13.17 -10.27 1.85
C GLY A 284 14.62 -9.87 1.57
N GLN A 285 15.16 -8.91 2.29
CA GLN A 285 16.57 -8.50 2.17
C GLN A 285 17.54 -9.63 2.58
N VAL A 286 17.24 -10.31 3.68
CA VAL A 286 18.04 -11.45 4.18
C VAL A 286 17.93 -12.63 3.21
N VAL A 287 16.73 -12.93 2.70
CA VAL A 287 16.49 -13.97 1.69
C VAL A 287 17.32 -13.70 0.44
N ASN A 288 17.26 -12.47 -0.09
CA ASN A 288 18.02 -12.09 -1.27
C ASN A 288 19.53 -12.28 -1.06
N THR A 289 20.04 -11.88 0.12
CA THR A 289 21.45 -12.08 0.48
C THR A 289 21.83 -13.54 0.54
N ILE A 290 21.01 -14.38 1.19
CA ILE A 290 21.27 -15.82 1.33
C ILE A 290 21.27 -16.52 -0.04
N LEU A 291 20.27 -16.24 -0.88
CA LEU A 291 20.16 -16.85 -2.21
C LEU A 291 21.31 -16.37 -3.12
N THR A 292 21.63 -15.07 -3.11
CA THR A 292 22.74 -14.52 -3.90
C THR A 292 24.08 -15.17 -3.48
N ASN A 293 24.35 -15.32 -2.18
CA ASN A 293 25.57 -15.96 -1.70
C ASN A 293 25.62 -17.45 -2.07
N ALA A 294 24.48 -18.12 -2.18
CA ALA A 294 24.38 -19.49 -2.68
C ALA A 294 24.49 -19.59 -4.21
N GLY A 295 24.56 -18.43 -4.90
CA GLY A 295 24.58 -18.39 -6.36
C GLY A 295 23.23 -18.62 -7.02
N LEU A 296 22.15 -18.28 -6.32
CA LEU A 296 20.75 -18.40 -6.76
C LEU A 296 20.11 -17.02 -6.89
N ASN A 297 18.98 -16.93 -7.57
CA ASN A 297 18.20 -15.72 -7.72
C ASN A 297 16.90 -15.78 -6.96
N LEU A 298 16.46 -14.65 -6.42
CA LEU A 298 15.16 -14.49 -5.78
C LEU A 298 14.12 -14.02 -6.79
N ASP A 299 12.98 -14.72 -6.82
CA ASP A 299 11.71 -14.19 -7.32
C ASP A 299 10.78 -14.04 -6.11
N ALA A 300 10.62 -12.81 -5.64
CA ALA A 300 9.77 -12.55 -4.49
C ALA A 300 8.30 -12.55 -4.94
N ASP A 301 7.45 -13.31 -4.26
CA ASP A 301 6.01 -13.34 -4.46
C ASP A 301 5.28 -12.80 -3.23
N GLY A 302 4.01 -12.41 -3.41
CA GLY A 302 3.23 -11.78 -2.35
C GLY A 302 3.79 -10.41 -1.95
N ILE A 303 3.69 -10.10 -0.66
CA ILE A 303 4.10 -8.79 -0.10
C ILE A 303 5.62 -8.58 -0.03
N GLY A 304 6.43 -9.61 -0.25
CA GLY A 304 7.89 -9.52 -0.19
C GLY A 304 8.52 -8.62 -1.25
N ARG A 305 7.76 -8.22 -2.26
CA ARG A 305 8.20 -7.29 -3.31
C ARG A 305 8.31 -5.84 -2.83
N ILE A 306 7.61 -5.49 -1.75
CA ILE A 306 7.43 -4.11 -1.29
C ILE A 306 7.57 -3.91 0.23
N SER A 307 7.77 -4.98 1.00
CA SER A 307 7.85 -4.91 2.47
C SER A 307 9.18 -5.41 2.98
N ASP A 308 9.89 -4.57 3.72
CA ASP A 308 11.14 -4.94 4.40
C ASP A 308 10.90 -5.80 5.65
N THR A 309 9.66 -5.85 6.15
CA THR A 309 9.28 -6.58 7.38
C THR A 309 8.63 -7.92 7.13
N ALA A 310 8.16 -8.18 5.91
CA ALA A 310 7.58 -9.46 5.54
C ALA A 310 8.62 -10.58 5.61
N VAL A 311 8.19 -11.77 6.07
CA VAL A 311 9.03 -12.95 6.18
C VAL A 311 8.62 -14.02 5.18
N ALA A 312 9.60 -14.76 4.67
CA ALA A 312 9.39 -15.88 3.77
C ALA A 312 8.60 -16.99 4.49
N ILE A 313 7.46 -17.38 3.92
CA ILE A 313 6.62 -18.47 4.44
C ILE A 313 6.77 -19.76 3.62
N GLU A 314 7.08 -19.63 2.33
CA GLU A 314 7.19 -20.73 1.39
C GLU A 314 8.28 -20.43 0.36
N GLN A 315 8.93 -21.49 -0.16
CA GLN A 315 9.86 -21.41 -1.28
C GLN A 315 9.57 -22.52 -2.29
N SER A 316 9.72 -22.22 -3.58
CA SER A 316 9.33 -23.10 -4.70
C SER A 316 10.15 -24.36 -4.84
N ILE A 317 11.36 -24.38 -4.28
CA ILE A 317 12.27 -25.54 -4.32
C ILE A 317 12.71 -25.85 -2.89
N GLU A 318 12.59 -27.12 -2.51
CA GLU A 318 12.93 -27.60 -1.16
C GLU A 318 14.42 -27.33 -0.80
N PRO A 319 14.69 -26.90 0.45
CA PRO A 319 16.05 -26.74 0.95
C PRO A 319 16.88 -28.04 0.81
N GLY A 320 18.16 -27.88 0.46
CA GLY A 320 19.07 -28.98 0.23
C GLY A 320 19.03 -29.57 -1.18
N THR A 321 18.10 -29.12 -2.03
CA THR A 321 18.05 -29.56 -3.44
C THR A 321 19.23 -28.96 -4.21
N GLU A 322 19.93 -29.81 -5.01
CA GLU A 322 20.93 -29.33 -5.97
C GLU A 322 20.25 -28.83 -7.25
N VAL A 323 20.55 -27.61 -7.62
CA VAL A 323 20.05 -26.96 -8.84
C VAL A 323 21.18 -26.29 -9.60
N PRO A 324 21.04 -25.99 -10.90
CA PRO A 324 22.00 -25.17 -11.62
C PRO A 324 22.19 -23.82 -10.94
N ARG A 325 23.42 -23.34 -10.86
CA ARG A 325 23.72 -22.01 -10.35
C ARG A 325 22.96 -20.95 -11.16
N GLY A 326 22.38 -19.95 -10.49
CA GLY A 326 21.53 -18.94 -11.12
C GLY A 326 20.05 -19.30 -11.21
N THR A 327 19.66 -20.49 -10.74
CA THR A 327 18.24 -20.89 -10.69
C THR A 327 17.43 -19.87 -9.90
N LEU A 328 16.25 -19.54 -10.44
CA LEU A 328 15.28 -18.65 -9.82
C LEU A 328 14.49 -19.42 -8.76
N ILE A 329 14.52 -18.94 -7.54
CA ILE A 329 13.75 -19.48 -6.42
C ILE A 329 12.59 -18.50 -6.14
N THR A 330 11.38 -18.93 -6.42
CA THR A 330 10.19 -18.14 -6.02
C THR A 330 9.99 -18.33 -4.51
N VAL A 331 9.92 -17.22 -3.79
CA VAL A 331 9.71 -17.20 -2.35
C VAL A 331 8.48 -16.37 -2.04
N THR A 332 7.49 -16.98 -1.41
CA THR A 332 6.26 -16.30 -0.98
C THR A 332 6.49 -15.68 0.39
N PHE A 333 6.16 -14.40 0.52
CA PHE A 333 6.31 -13.64 1.75
C PHE A 333 4.95 -13.29 2.35
N SER A 334 4.88 -13.31 3.68
CA SER A 334 3.69 -12.88 4.43
C SER A 334 4.12 -12.15 5.70
N ASN A 335 3.23 -11.34 6.23
CA ASN A 335 3.48 -10.69 7.51
C ASN A 335 3.02 -11.61 8.65
N THR A 336 3.94 -12.35 9.26
CA THR A 336 3.65 -13.33 10.32
C THR A 336 3.28 -12.74 11.68
N ALA A 337 3.26 -11.42 11.84
CA ALA A 337 2.88 -10.78 13.10
C ALA A 337 1.43 -11.11 13.56
N LYS A 338 0.65 -11.81 12.73
CA LYS A 338 -0.73 -12.24 13.05
C LYS A 338 -0.88 -13.70 13.52
N ALA A 339 0.15 -14.54 13.41
CA ALA A 339 0.00 -15.99 13.69
C ALA A 339 0.04 -16.32 15.20
N GLU A 340 0.51 -15.43 16.05
CA GLU A 340 0.64 -15.72 17.50
C GLU A 340 -0.45 -15.06 18.37
N ASN A 341 -1.37 -14.28 17.83
CA ASN A 341 -2.41 -13.55 18.58
C ASN A 341 -3.84 -13.74 18.06
N SER A 342 -4.15 -14.85 17.39
CA SER A 342 -5.55 -15.25 17.19
C SER A 342 -5.91 -16.28 18.26
N PRO A 343 -6.96 -16.00 19.07
CA PRO A 343 -7.42 -16.87 20.13
C PRO A 343 -8.01 -18.19 19.61
#